data_9f815d24f068f35086923254135fb35e
#
_entry.id   9f815d24f068f35086923254135fb35e
#
_cell.length_a   1.000
_cell.length_b   1.000
_cell.length_c   1.000
_cell.angle_alpha   90.00
_cell.angle_beta   90.00
_cell.angle_gamma   90.00
#
_symmetry.space_group_name_H-M   'P 1'
#
loop_
_entity.id
_entity.type
_entity.pdbx_description
1 polymer ?
#
loop_
_entity_poly.entity_id
_entity_poly.type
_entity_poly.pdbx_seq_one_letter_code
_entity_poly.pdbx_strand_id
1 'polypeptide(L)'
;VRDNDGRRITGLRPENFEIYEDGIKQNLTNFYEVTGMEVYTPSLEKKEDKPAPKPQPLPVRDPQFRNKIIFYFDNWQLHPLNRNQCIKKMEEFIRNNFSVKNRNNEGMVICLSQKMEVLQDFTSDPDLLLYAIEKAKKHSGQSLLQRREKEDLQREMNRMISGMSMSENKYESFQTAMGFAKNYVESENHDLLYSLTSLNALIDNLNGIEGKKILIYISDGLALNPGEVVFDYIDHAFQVGNARAEAMIYDATNLFKELTARCNAAEVALYPINATGLDSGILSADREEGWNVYERGSGMVKETSRVKNEALKLMADDTGGISILNVNDISPSLERISNDLQFYYSLGYRSLQREEGKYHTIDVKLVGVEEKYEVRVRKGYLLVSKEDRIRDSLSSRLFLYRIENPMDIKMQVQPVEAISNSKRHSLKIKFLIPIKNMTLYSDGDVFIGKIKAYIALKDSQNRLSPCHELVEDIKIPASDYEIALKSSYPYIAEMYVEPEDYIISLCVRDLIGDVTNYLQLQKTIE
;
A
#
# COMPACT_ATOMS: atom_id res chain seq x y z
N VAL A 1 -6.66 -18.51 -8.47
CA VAL A 1 -6.32 -19.51 -9.48
C VAL A 1 -7.17 -19.29 -10.74
N ARG A 2 -6.54 -19.36 -11.92
CA ARG A 2 -7.18 -19.12 -13.23
C ARG A 2 -6.70 -20.12 -14.27
N ASP A 3 -7.53 -20.38 -15.28
CA ASP A 3 -7.13 -21.11 -16.49
C ASP A 3 -6.37 -20.19 -17.48
N ASN A 4 -5.95 -20.77 -18.59
CA ASN A 4 -5.24 -20.05 -19.66
C ASN A 4 -6.10 -18.97 -20.35
N ASP A 5 -7.43 -19.07 -20.26
CA ASP A 5 -8.38 -18.08 -20.77
C ASP A 5 -8.66 -16.96 -19.74
N GLY A 6 -8.01 -17.03 -18.56
CA GLY A 6 -8.21 -16.09 -17.47
C GLY A 6 -9.50 -16.31 -16.65
N ARG A 7 -10.22 -17.43 -16.88
CA ARG A 7 -11.40 -17.78 -16.09
C ARG A 7 -10.98 -18.31 -14.73
N ARG A 8 -11.74 -17.97 -13.71
CA ARG A 8 -11.51 -18.47 -12.35
C ARG A 8 -11.77 -19.96 -12.25
N ILE A 9 -10.96 -20.64 -11.44
CA ILE A 9 -11.14 -22.05 -11.09
C ILE A 9 -11.71 -22.11 -9.68
N THR A 10 -12.84 -22.77 -9.52
CA THR A 10 -13.56 -22.97 -8.25
C THR A 10 -13.57 -24.46 -7.89
N GLY A 11 -13.84 -24.78 -6.62
CA GLY A 11 -13.99 -26.17 -6.16
C GLY A 11 -12.69 -26.92 -5.97
N LEU A 12 -11.53 -26.24 -5.98
CA LEU A 12 -10.28 -26.86 -5.56
C LEU A 12 -10.31 -27.16 -4.07
N ARG A 13 -9.66 -28.24 -3.68
CA ARG A 13 -9.61 -28.71 -2.28
C ARG A 13 -8.24 -28.43 -1.66
N PRO A 14 -8.10 -28.49 -0.33
CA PRO A 14 -6.81 -28.31 0.35
C PRO A 14 -5.70 -29.21 -0.22
N GLU A 15 -6.04 -30.44 -0.64
CA GLU A 15 -5.09 -31.42 -1.20
C GLU A 15 -4.53 -30.99 -2.55
N ASN A 16 -5.19 -30.05 -3.23
CA ASN A 16 -4.70 -29.50 -4.49
C ASN A 16 -3.62 -28.43 -4.31
N PHE A 17 -3.31 -28.02 -3.07
CA PHE A 17 -2.36 -26.96 -2.80
C PHE A 17 -1.16 -27.46 -2.02
N GLU A 18 0.02 -27.08 -2.45
CA GLU A 18 1.25 -27.20 -1.69
C GLU A 18 1.83 -25.83 -1.45
N ILE A 19 2.08 -25.49 -0.17
CA ILE A 19 2.73 -24.24 0.23
C ILE A 19 4.16 -24.53 0.62
N TYR A 20 5.07 -23.69 0.16
CA TYR A 20 6.47 -23.72 0.52
C TYR A 20 6.86 -22.38 1.14
N GLU A 21 7.53 -22.42 2.30
CA GLU A 21 8.15 -21.29 2.96
C GLU A 21 9.65 -21.47 2.93
N ASP A 22 10.38 -20.53 2.33
CA ASP A 22 11.83 -20.63 2.12
C ASP A 22 12.26 -21.97 1.48
N GLY A 23 11.44 -22.48 0.57
CA GLY A 23 11.63 -23.78 -0.08
C GLY A 23 11.22 -25.00 0.73
N ILE A 24 10.79 -24.83 1.98
CA ILE A 24 10.36 -25.92 2.87
C ILE A 24 8.84 -26.05 2.82
N LYS A 25 8.35 -27.26 2.50
CA LYS A 25 6.91 -27.55 2.45
C LYS A 25 6.25 -27.35 3.82
N GLN A 26 5.13 -26.62 3.84
CA GLN A 26 4.34 -26.33 5.02
C GLN A 26 3.02 -27.11 5.02
N ASN A 27 2.52 -27.43 6.23
CA ASN A 27 1.22 -28.05 6.39
C ASN A 27 0.12 -26.99 6.45
N LEU A 28 -0.89 -27.11 5.59
CA LEU A 28 -2.09 -26.28 5.65
C LEU A 28 -2.82 -26.49 6.99
N THR A 29 -3.09 -25.39 7.69
CA THR A 29 -3.91 -25.38 8.91
C THR A 29 -5.31 -24.83 8.65
N ASN A 30 -5.43 -23.92 7.69
CA ASN A 30 -6.69 -23.27 7.36
C ASN A 30 -6.84 -23.19 5.84
N PHE A 31 -8.05 -23.41 5.36
CA PHE A 31 -8.39 -23.31 3.96
C PHE A 31 -9.79 -22.73 3.81
N TYR A 32 -9.91 -21.67 3.01
CA TYR A 32 -11.19 -21.07 2.67
C TYR A 32 -11.25 -20.81 1.17
N GLU A 33 -12.36 -21.18 0.55
CA GLU A 33 -12.73 -20.70 -0.77
C GLU A 33 -13.73 -19.56 -0.59
N VAL A 34 -13.37 -18.36 -1.04
CA VAL A 34 -14.25 -17.20 -1.00
C VAL A 34 -14.89 -17.02 -2.37
N THR A 35 -16.23 -17.04 -2.42
CA THR A 35 -17.03 -16.90 -3.64
C THR A 35 -18.10 -15.83 -3.43
N GLY A 36 -17.79 -14.57 -3.79
CA GLY A 36 -18.71 -13.46 -3.55
C GLY A 36 -18.93 -13.18 -2.07
N MET A 37 -20.13 -13.46 -1.55
CA MET A 37 -20.48 -13.29 -0.14
C MET A 37 -20.38 -14.58 0.69
N GLU A 38 -20.02 -15.69 0.05
CA GLU A 38 -19.95 -17.00 0.70
C GLU A 38 -18.50 -17.39 0.95
N VAL A 39 -18.24 -17.95 2.10
CA VAL A 39 -16.95 -18.54 2.47
C VAL A 39 -17.18 -20.01 2.72
N TYR A 40 -16.52 -20.84 1.93
CA TYR A 40 -16.57 -22.27 2.04
C TYR A 40 -15.35 -22.81 2.79
N THR A 41 -15.58 -23.61 3.85
CA THR A 41 -14.54 -24.23 4.65
C THR A 41 -14.71 -25.75 4.55
N PRO A 42 -13.97 -26.45 3.67
CA PRO A 42 -13.96 -27.89 3.68
C PRO A 42 -13.25 -28.41 4.93
N SER A 43 -13.72 -29.53 5.47
CA SER A 43 -13.08 -30.19 6.61
C SER A 43 -11.67 -30.67 6.22
N LEU A 44 -10.66 -30.29 6.99
CA LEU A 44 -9.28 -30.77 6.84
C LEU A 44 -9.09 -32.21 7.36
N GLU A 45 -10.11 -32.77 8.04
CA GLU A 45 -10.09 -34.16 8.49
C GLU A 45 -10.56 -35.10 7.38
N LYS A 46 -9.74 -36.10 7.07
CA LYS A 46 -10.14 -37.27 6.26
C LYS A 46 -11.23 -38.04 7.00
N LYS A 47 -12.49 -37.71 6.77
CA LYS A 47 -13.63 -38.58 7.15
C LYS A 47 -14.23 -39.14 5.89
N GLU A 48 -14.30 -40.50 5.90
CA GLU A 48 -14.93 -41.32 4.88
C GLU A 48 -16.39 -40.89 4.64
N ASP A 49 -16.76 -40.76 3.37
CA ASP A 49 -18.09 -40.81 2.79
C ASP A 49 -19.29 -40.18 3.57
N LYS A 50 -19.17 -38.90 3.96
CA LYS A 50 -20.36 -38.08 4.23
C LYS A 50 -20.47 -36.96 3.20
N PRO A 51 -21.68 -36.65 2.71
CA PRO A 51 -21.88 -35.54 1.78
C PRO A 51 -21.28 -34.27 2.40
N ALA A 52 -20.53 -33.53 1.59
CA ALA A 52 -19.87 -32.28 2.01
C ALA A 52 -20.84 -31.39 2.80
N PRO A 53 -20.44 -30.85 3.95
CA PRO A 53 -21.27 -29.92 4.70
C PRO A 53 -21.64 -28.77 3.77
N LYS A 54 -22.92 -28.40 3.73
CA LYS A 54 -23.38 -27.23 2.99
C LYS A 54 -22.59 -26.01 3.47
N PRO A 55 -22.15 -25.13 2.55
CA PRO A 55 -21.45 -23.90 2.91
C PRO A 55 -22.24 -23.16 3.99
N GLN A 56 -21.61 -22.94 5.13
CA GLN A 56 -22.20 -22.05 6.12
C GLN A 56 -21.81 -20.63 5.71
N PRO A 57 -22.78 -19.74 5.43
CA PRO A 57 -22.47 -18.35 5.19
C PRO A 57 -21.84 -17.79 6.47
N LEU A 58 -20.55 -17.41 6.40
CA LEU A 58 -19.97 -16.62 7.46
C LEU A 58 -20.72 -15.30 7.54
N PRO A 59 -20.96 -14.78 8.76
CA PRO A 59 -21.62 -13.49 8.88
C PRO A 59 -20.81 -12.45 8.08
N VAL A 60 -21.47 -11.78 7.16
CA VAL A 60 -21.00 -10.75 6.21
C VAL A 60 -20.19 -9.60 6.88
N ARG A 61 -19.91 -9.69 8.17
CA ARG A 61 -19.33 -8.66 9.02
C ARG A 61 -17.95 -8.98 9.59
N ASP A 62 -17.37 -10.15 9.28
CA ASP A 62 -16.05 -10.45 9.79
C ASP A 62 -15.02 -9.50 9.15
N PRO A 63 -14.35 -8.63 9.94
CA PRO A 63 -13.40 -7.64 9.43
C PRO A 63 -12.28 -8.25 8.57
N GLN A 64 -11.87 -9.47 8.85
CA GLN A 64 -10.80 -10.17 8.11
C GLN A 64 -11.13 -10.43 6.64
N PHE A 65 -12.42 -10.50 6.27
CA PHE A 65 -12.87 -10.74 4.89
C PHE A 65 -13.29 -9.46 4.16
N ARG A 66 -13.18 -8.28 4.80
CA ARG A 66 -13.46 -7.00 4.12
C ARG A 66 -12.29 -6.62 3.25
N ASN A 67 -12.59 -6.29 1.99
CA ASN A 67 -11.59 -5.76 1.08
C ASN A 67 -11.36 -4.26 1.36
N LYS A 68 -10.12 -3.86 1.46
CA LYS A 68 -9.67 -2.47 1.53
C LYS A 68 -9.13 -2.09 0.16
N ILE A 69 -9.78 -1.18 -0.53
CA ILE A 69 -9.40 -0.77 -1.89
C ILE A 69 -8.89 0.66 -1.85
N ILE A 70 -7.65 0.86 -2.21
CA ILE A 70 -7.00 2.18 -2.23
C ILE A 70 -6.84 2.62 -3.68
N PHE A 71 -7.47 3.75 -4.06
CA PHE A 71 -7.28 4.42 -5.32
C PHE A 71 -6.17 5.45 -5.16
N TYR A 72 -4.98 5.16 -5.70
CA TYR A 72 -3.83 6.03 -5.59
C TYR A 72 -3.53 6.69 -6.94
N PHE A 73 -3.76 8.00 -7.02
CA PHE A 73 -3.43 8.81 -8.19
C PHE A 73 -2.06 9.43 -8.00
N ASP A 74 -1.07 8.94 -8.73
CA ASP A 74 0.26 9.52 -8.75
C ASP A 74 0.29 10.71 -9.75
N ASN A 75 -0.29 11.83 -9.35
CA ASN A 75 -0.33 13.02 -10.20
C ASN A 75 1.04 13.64 -10.46
N TRP A 76 2.08 13.19 -9.75
CA TRP A 76 3.46 13.57 -10.04
C TRP A 76 3.92 12.97 -11.37
N GLN A 77 3.59 11.70 -11.62
CA GLN A 77 3.91 10.96 -12.85
C GLN A 77 2.77 10.94 -13.87
N LEU A 78 1.56 11.35 -13.50
CA LEU A 78 0.34 11.15 -14.26
C LEU A 78 -0.08 12.41 -15.01
N HIS A 79 -0.15 12.32 -16.35
CA HIS A 79 -0.65 13.42 -17.16
C HIS A 79 -2.15 13.67 -16.91
N PRO A 80 -2.59 14.94 -16.81
CA PRO A 80 -3.99 15.28 -16.48
C PRO A 80 -5.03 14.66 -17.42
N LEU A 81 -4.75 14.55 -18.70
CA LEU A 81 -5.67 13.93 -19.67
C LEU A 81 -5.83 12.43 -19.41
N ASN A 82 -4.72 11.71 -19.22
CA ASN A 82 -4.74 10.27 -18.93
C ASN A 82 -5.46 10.00 -17.61
N ARG A 83 -5.18 10.81 -16.58
CA ARG A 83 -5.89 10.77 -15.30
C ARG A 83 -7.40 10.90 -15.47
N ASN A 84 -7.85 11.91 -16.22
CA ASN A 84 -9.28 12.16 -16.38
C ASN A 84 -10.00 11.03 -17.12
N GLN A 85 -9.32 10.36 -18.05
CA GLN A 85 -9.84 9.17 -18.71
C GLN A 85 -9.95 7.98 -17.76
N CYS A 86 -8.93 7.74 -16.93
CA CYS A 86 -8.96 6.72 -15.89
C CYS A 86 -10.11 6.97 -14.90
N ILE A 87 -10.27 8.20 -14.41
CA ILE A 87 -11.34 8.55 -13.47
C ILE A 87 -12.71 8.22 -14.04
N LYS A 88 -12.98 8.58 -15.30
CA LYS A 88 -14.25 8.28 -15.97
C LYS A 88 -14.59 6.78 -15.98
N LYS A 89 -13.58 5.91 -16.15
CA LYS A 89 -13.77 4.46 -16.12
C LYS A 89 -13.91 3.92 -14.70
N MET A 90 -13.24 4.55 -13.74
CA MET A 90 -13.34 4.17 -12.32
C MET A 90 -14.69 4.52 -11.69
N GLU A 91 -15.41 5.50 -12.21
CA GLU A 91 -16.77 5.81 -11.73
C GLU A 91 -17.69 4.59 -11.81
N GLU A 92 -17.69 3.88 -12.94
CA GLU A 92 -18.49 2.67 -13.12
C GLU A 92 -18.02 1.55 -12.18
N PHE A 93 -16.70 1.35 -12.06
CA PHE A 93 -16.15 0.38 -11.12
C PHE A 93 -16.59 0.65 -9.68
N ILE A 94 -16.55 1.93 -9.23
CA ILE A 94 -16.97 2.31 -7.88
C ILE A 94 -18.48 2.02 -7.69
N ARG A 95 -19.34 2.42 -8.63
CA ARG A 95 -20.77 2.17 -8.52
C ARG A 95 -21.13 0.68 -8.44
N ASN A 96 -20.37 -0.17 -9.13
CA ASN A 96 -20.62 -1.60 -9.17
C ASN A 96 -20.06 -2.35 -7.95
N ASN A 97 -19.01 -1.85 -7.30
CA ASN A 97 -18.30 -2.58 -6.25
C ASN A 97 -18.53 -2.03 -4.83
N PHE A 98 -19.11 -0.84 -4.67
CA PHE A 98 -19.33 -0.24 -3.36
C PHE A 98 -20.81 0.00 -3.08
N SER A 99 -21.21 -0.22 -1.83
CA SER A 99 -22.58 0.00 -1.38
C SER A 99 -22.63 0.18 0.13
N VAL A 100 -23.40 1.16 0.58
CA VAL A 100 -23.65 1.41 2.02
C VAL A 100 -24.35 0.20 2.68
N LYS A 101 -25.16 -0.54 1.91
CA LYS A 101 -25.88 -1.72 2.42
C LYS A 101 -24.98 -2.94 2.53
N ASN A 102 -24.06 -3.10 1.58
CA ASN A 102 -23.11 -4.21 1.55
C ASN A 102 -21.70 -3.67 1.82
N ARG A 103 -21.25 -3.77 3.06
CA ARG A 103 -19.96 -3.22 3.55
C ARG A 103 -18.79 -4.17 3.32
N ASN A 104 -18.83 -5.02 2.31
CA ASN A 104 -17.72 -5.95 2.02
C ASN A 104 -16.49 -5.25 1.46
N ASN A 105 -16.69 -4.11 0.78
CA ASN A 105 -15.62 -3.29 0.24
C ASN A 105 -15.64 -1.92 0.90
N GLU A 106 -14.48 -1.46 1.31
CA GLU A 106 -14.23 -0.10 1.79
C GLU A 106 -13.17 0.53 0.91
N GLY A 107 -13.45 1.70 0.36
CA GLY A 107 -12.57 2.43 -0.55
C GLY A 107 -11.93 3.63 0.11
N MET A 108 -10.70 3.93 -0.25
CA MET A 108 -9.93 5.13 0.11
C MET A 108 -9.43 5.79 -1.16
N VAL A 109 -9.38 7.11 -1.20
CA VAL A 109 -8.84 7.87 -2.33
C VAL A 109 -7.67 8.71 -1.88
N ILE A 110 -6.53 8.52 -2.52
CA ILE A 110 -5.26 9.22 -2.26
C ILE A 110 -4.76 9.87 -3.55
N CYS A 111 -4.18 11.03 -3.42
CA CYS A 111 -3.56 11.76 -4.50
C CYS A 111 -2.15 12.21 -4.09
N LEU A 112 -1.15 11.86 -4.91
CA LEU A 112 0.18 12.42 -4.83
C LEU A 112 0.31 13.59 -5.81
N SER A 113 0.58 14.78 -5.28
CA SER A 113 0.92 15.97 -6.06
C SER A 113 2.21 16.57 -5.50
N GLN A 114 2.20 17.79 -4.98
CA GLN A 114 3.33 18.35 -4.22
C GLN A 114 3.53 17.66 -2.85
N LYS A 115 2.48 17.04 -2.34
CA LYS A 115 2.45 16.17 -1.15
C LYS A 115 1.42 15.08 -1.37
N MET A 116 1.52 14.01 -0.60
CA MET A 116 0.50 12.99 -0.55
C MET A 116 -0.69 13.47 0.31
N GLU A 117 -1.89 13.41 -0.25
CA GLU A 117 -3.13 13.81 0.43
C GLU A 117 -4.16 12.68 0.40
N VAL A 118 -4.77 12.40 1.55
CA VAL A 118 -5.94 11.52 1.65
C VAL A 118 -7.17 12.38 1.33
N LEU A 119 -7.75 12.16 0.15
CA LEU A 119 -8.95 12.88 -0.29
C LEU A 119 -10.23 12.31 0.30
N GLN A 120 -10.24 11.00 0.58
CA GLN A 120 -11.30 10.28 1.28
C GLN A 120 -10.69 9.09 2.02
N ASP A 121 -10.95 9.00 3.31
CA ASP A 121 -10.62 7.81 4.11
C ASP A 121 -11.57 6.65 3.82
N PHE A 122 -11.28 5.46 4.33
CA PHE A 122 -12.04 4.25 4.06
C PHE A 122 -13.54 4.43 4.29
N THR A 123 -14.30 4.22 3.23
CA THR A 123 -15.76 4.28 3.24
C THR A 123 -16.35 3.23 2.31
N SER A 124 -17.54 2.73 2.65
CA SER A 124 -18.35 1.90 1.75
C SER A 124 -19.36 2.72 0.94
N ASP A 125 -19.40 4.04 1.14
CA ASP A 125 -20.30 4.94 0.44
C ASP A 125 -19.72 5.31 -0.94
N PRO A 126 -20.36 4.88 -2.05
CA PRO A 126 -19.89 5.17 -3.38
C PRO A 126 -19.91 6.67 -3.72
N ASP A 127 -20.85 7.44 -3.17
CA ASP A 127 -20.97 8.87 -3.49
C ASP A 127 -19.81 9.68 -2.91
N LEU A 128 -19.34 9.32 -1.71
CA LEU A 128 -18.15 9.92 -1.12
C LEU A 128 -16.88 9.58 -1.93
N LEU A 129 -16.76 8.33 -2.41
CA LEU A 129 -15.64 7.93 -3.27
C LEU A 129 -15.67 8.65 -4.61
N LEU A 130 -16.83 8.76 -5.25
CA LEU A 130 -17.01 9.48 -6.52
C LEU A 130 -16.65 10.96 -6.37
N TYR A 131 -17.09 11.59 -5.30
CA TYR A 131 -16.72 12.97 -4.99
C TYR A 131 -15.19 13.13 -4.83
N ALA A 132 -14.55 12.21 -4.15
CA ALA A 132 -13.10 12.25 -3.92
C ALA A 132 -12.29 12.04 -5.20
N ILE A 133 -12.65 11.10 -6.08
CA ILE A 133 -11.94 10.92 -7.36
C ILE A 133 -12.12 12.13 -8.29
N GLU A 134 -13.30 12.79 -8.27
CA GLU A 134 -13.49 14.05 -8.96
C GLU A 134 -12.60 15.18 -8.38
N LYS A 135 -12.42 15.20 -7.06
CA LYS A 135 -11.51 16.14 -6.40
C LYS A 135 -10.06 15.91 -6.84
N ALA A 136 -9.65 14.65 -7.10
CA ALA A 136 -8.32 14.32 -7.60
C ALA A 136 -7.99 15.04 -8.93
N LYS A 137 -8.98 15.36 -9.77
CA LYS A 137 -8.79 16.16 -11.01
C LYS A 137 -8.27 17.57 -10.74
N LYS A 138 -8.56 18.13 -9.58
CA LYS A 138 -8.16 19.51 -9.22
C LYS A 138 -6.74 19.57 -8.66
N HIS A 139 -6.19 18.44 -8.24
CA HIS A 139 -4.82 18.36 -7.75
C HIS A 139 -3.87 18.17 -8.95
N SER A 140 -3.29 19.26 -9.44
CA SER A 140 -2.25 19.18 -10.46
C SER A 140 -0.89 18.93 -9.79
N GLY A 141 -0.15 17.94 -10.27
CA GLY A 141 1.27 17.79 -9.98
C GLY A 141 2.09 18.79 -10.83
N GLN A 142 3.39 18.81 -10.64
CA GLN A 142 4.32 19.58 -11.49
C GLN A 142 4.55 18.94 -12.87
N SER A 143 3.88 17.82 -13.16
CA SER A 143 4.07 17.02 -14.36
C SER A 143 4.10 17.81 -15.68
N LEU A 144 3.32 18.89 -15.79
CA LEU A 144 3.31 19.74 -16.98
C LEU A 144 4.56 20.61 -17.12
N LEU A 145 5.10 21.16 -16.03
CA LEU A 145 6.32 21.97 -16.06
C LEU A 145 7.53 21.08 -16.30
N GLN A 146 7.66 20.01 -15.54
CA GLN A 146 8.72 19.02 -15.69
C GLN A 146 8.71 18.39 -17.09
N ARG A 147 7.53 18.13 -17.64
CA ARG A 147 7.42 17.65 -19.00
C ARG A 147 7.97 18.65 -20.01
N ARG A 148 7.65 19.95 -19.89
CA ARG A 148 8.21 20.99 -20.77
C ARG A 148 9.72 21.09 -20.65
N GLU A 149 10.27 21.04 -19.44
CA GLU A 149 11.71 21.04 -19.22
C GLU A 149 12.38 19.82 -19.86
N LYS A 150 11.76 18.64 -19.73
CA LYS A 150 12.21 17.40 -20.38
C LYS A 150 12.13 17.49 -21.91
N GLU A 151 11.06 18.05 -22.45
CA GLU A 151 10.89 18.29 -23.89
C GLU A 151 11.91 19.28 -24.45
N ASP A 152 12.21 20.35 -23.70
CA ASP A 152 13.24 21.34 -24.07
C ASP A 152 14.62 20.71 -24.10
N LEU A 153 14.96 19.94 -23.06
CA LEU A 153 16.22 19.22 -22.98
C LEU A 153 16.37 18.21 -24.12
N GLN A 154 15.30 17.50 -24.41
CA GLN A 154 15.25 16.53 -25.51
C GLN A 154 15.40 17.20 -26.88
N ARG A 155 14.77 18.36 -27.09
CA ARG A 155 14.93 19.15 -28.31
C ARG A 155 16.39 19.61 -28.48
N GLU A 156 17.02 20.04 -27.40
CA GLU A 156 18.42 20.46 -27.44
C GLU A 156 19.36 19.30 -27.81
N MET A 157 19.15 18.12 -27.22
CA MET A 157 19.89 16.92 -27.60
C MET A 157 19.71 16.54 -29.08
N ASN A 158 18.48 16.61 -29.59
CA ASN A 158 18.18 16.32 -31.00
C ASN A 158 18.87 17.32 -31.94
N ARG A 159 18.91 18.63 -31.58
CA ARG A 159 19.65 19.64 -32.35
C ARG A 159 21.14 19.33 -32.41
N MET A 160 21.73 18.96 -31.27
CA MET A 160 23.15 18.60 -31.20
C MET A 160 23.46 17.39 -32.06
N ILE A 161 22.65 16.33 -31.98
CA ILE A 161 22.82 15.11 -32.78
C ILE A 161 22.65 15.41 -34.28
N SER A 162 21.65 16.23 -34.66
CA SER A 162 21.42 16.62 -36.04
C SER A 162 22.52 17.55 -36.59
N GLY A 163 23.13 18.37 -35.75
CA GLY A 163 24.24 19.25 -36.11
C GLY A 163 25.57 18.53 -36.29
N MET A 164 25.71 17.33 -35.73
CA MET A 164 26.95 16.54 -35.76
C MET A 164 27.38 16.05 -37.12
N SER A 165 26.46 15.90 -38.08
CA SER A 165 26.82 15.46 -39.45
C SER A 165 27.80 16.43 -40.15
N MET A 166 28.02 17.62 -39.56
CA MET A 166 28.93 18.66 -40.05
C MET A 166 30.13 18.93 -39.12
N SER A 167 30.26 18.24 -38.00
CA SER A 167 31.30 18.50 -36.99
C SER A 167 32.45 17.51 -37.09
N GLU A 168 33.66 18.02 -37.17
CA GLU A 168 34.90 17.21 -37.23
C GLU A 168 35.23 16.52 -35.87
N ASN A 169 34.59 16.91 -34.75
CA ASN A 169 34.89 16.41 -33.41
C ASN A 169 33.72 15.68 -32.77
N LYS A 170 33.48 14.43 -33.21
CA LYS A 170 32.43 13.56 -32.66
C LYS A 170 32.54 13.33 -31.14
N TYR A 171 33.76 13.30 -30.63
CA TYR A 171 33.99 13.03 -29.19
C TYR A 171 33.55 14.18 -28.28
N GLU A 172 33.79 15.43 -28.66
CA GLU A 172 33.36 16.60 -27.93
C GLU A 172 31.83 16.71 -27.90
N SER A 173 31.20 16.48 -29.05
CA SER A 173 29.74 16.43 -29.14
C SER A 173 29.12 15.31 -28.30
N PHE A 174 29.76 14.13 -28.27
CA PHE A 174 29.38 13.02 -27.37
C PHE A 174 29.47 13.44 -25.90
N GLN A 175 30.56 14.06 -25.44
CA GLN A 175 30.71 14.51 -24.06
C GLN A 175 29.65 15.53 -23.66
N THR A 176 29.32 16.45 -24.57
CA THR A 176 28.29 17.46 -24.34
C THR A 176 26.91 16.79 -24.25
N ALA A 177 26.58 15.87 -25.17
CA ALA A 177 25.33 15.11 -25.13
C ALA A 177 25.21 14.28 -23.84
N MET A 178 26.31 13.67 -23.39
CA MET A 178 26.37 12.96 -22.11
C MET A 178 26.07 13.86 -20.92
N GLY A 179 26.55 15.11 -20.92
CA GLY A 179 26.22 16.10 -19.88
C GLY A 179 24.72 16.38 -19.82
N PHE A 180 24.09 16.63 -20.96
CA PHE A 180 22.64 16.84 -21.03
C PHE A 180 21.85 15.60 -20.62
N ALA A 181 22.27 14.41 -21.07
CA ALA A 181 21.62 13.16 -20.70
C ALA A 181 21.67 12.91 -19.20
N LYS A 182 22.82 13.14 -18.55
CA LYS A 182 22.94 13.00 -17.09
C LYS A 182 21.97 13.91 -16.36
N ASN A 183 21.90 15.19 -16.71
CA ASN A 183 20.95 16.12 -16.09
C ASN A 183 19.50 15.68 -16.27
N TYR A 184 19.14 15.20 -17.45
CA TYR A 184 17.80 14.67 -17.72
C TYR A 184 17.51 13.43 -16.84
N VAL A 185 18.43 12.48 -16.80
CA VAL A 185 18.26 11.24 -16.03
C VAL A 185 18.23 11.50 -14.53
N GLU A 186 19.01 12.46 -14.02
CA GLU A 186 18.94 12.89 -12.62
C GLU A 186 17.55 13.43 -12.27
N SER A 187 16.94 14.24 -13.15
CA SER A 187 15.56 14.71 -12.97
C SER A 187 14.55 13.56 -12.98
N GLU A 188 14.65 12.63 -13.95
CA GLU A 188 13.80 11.43 -14.00
C GLU A 188 13.95 10.56 -12.74
N ASN A 189 15.18 10.36 -12.28
CA ASN A 189 15.48 9.60 -11.07
C ASN A 189 14.92 10.28 -9.81
N HIS A 190 15.02 11.60 -9.73
CA HIS A 190 14.43 12.36 -8.62
C HIS A 190 12.90 12.18 -8.58
N ASP A 191 12.23 12.26 -9.73
CA ASP A 191 10.79 12.05 -9.83
C ASP A 191 10.38 10.63 -9.42
N LEU A 192 11.16 9.63 -9.86
CA LEU A 192 10.97 8.23 -9.46
C LEU A 192 11.11 8.05 -7.95
N LEU A 193 12.18 8.58 -7.36
CA LEU A 193 12.44 8.48 -5.92
C LEU A 193 11.34 9.16 -5.11
N TYR A 194 10.82 10.29 -5.58
CA TYR A 194 9.70 10.98 -4.92
C TYR A 194 8.43 10.13 -4.90
N SER A 195 8.06 9.52 -6.04
CA SER A 195 6.91 8.60 -6.12
C SER A 195 7.09 7.37 -5.24
N LEU A 196 8.27 6.73 -5.29
CA LEU A 196 8.57 5.54 -4.48
C LEU A 196 8.58 5.85 -2.97
N THR A 197 9.20 6.96 -2.55
CA THR A 197 9.22 7.38 -1.15
C THR A 197 7.81 7.64 -0.62
N SER A 198 6.99 8.33 -1.41
CA SER A 198 5.59 8.60 -1.05
C SER A 198 4.76 7.32 -0.96
N LEU A 199 4.98 6.38 -1.89
CA LEU A 199 4.29 5.10 -1.90
C LEU A 199 4.73 4.23 -0.71
N ASN A 200 6.02 4.17 -0.38
CA ASN A 200 6.53 3.48 0.80
C ASN A 200 5.91 4.03 2.09
N ALA A 201 5.84 5.36 2.24
CA ALA A 201 5.21 6.00 3.39
C ALA A 201 3.73 5.62 3.52
N LEU A 202 3.00 5.49 2.40
CA LEU A 202 1.63 4.99 2.43
C LEU A 202 1.57 3.53 2.87
N ILE A 203 2.42 2.65 2.32
CA ILE A 203 2.44 1.23 2.67
C ILE A 203 2.73 1.04 4.15
N ASP A 204 3.68 1.78 4.71
CA ASP A 204 3.98 1.76 6.14
C ASP A 204 2.73 2.17 6.97
N ASN A 205 1.97 3.17 6.53
CA ASN A 205 0.71 3.56 7.17
C ASN A 205 -0.41 2.52 6.99
N LEU A 206 -0.37 1.69 5.96
CA LEU A 206 -1.35 0.61 5.74
C LEU A 206 -1.01 -0.67 6.50
N ASN A 207 0.22 -0.83 6.98
CA ASN A 207 0.68 -2.05 7.65
C ASN A 207 -0.15 -2.40 8.89
N GLY A 208 -0.61 -1.39 9.63
CA GLY A 208 -1.46 -1.58 10.81
C GLY A 208 -2.94 -1.81 10.55
N ILE A 209 -3.37 -1.90 9.30
CA ILE A 209 -4.78 -2.10 8.94
C ILE A 209 -5.02 -3.57 8.64
N GLU A 210 -5.97 -4.18 9.34
CA GLU A 210 -6.35 -5.58 9.12
C GLU A 210 -7.10 -5.80 7.81
N GLY A 211 -6.99 -7.01 7.28
CA GLY A 211 -7.66 -7.48 6.09
C GLY A 211 -6.86 -7.30 4.80
N LYS A 212 -7.36 -7.91 3.73
CA LYS A 212 -6.76 -7.84 2.40
C LYS A 212 -6.84 -6.40 1.87
N LYS A 213 -5.69 -5.85 1.50
CA LYS A 213 -5.56 -4.51 0.92
C LYS A 213 -5.20 -4.61 -0.55
N ILE A 214 -5.92 -3.87 -1.37
CA ILE A 214 -5.66 -3.74 -2.80
C ILE A 214 -5.37 -2.28 -3.09
N LEU A 215 -4.21 -2.00 -3.66
CA LEU A 215 -3.82 -0.67 -4.05
C LEU A 215 -3.83 -0.57 -5.58
N ILE A 216 -4.80 0.15 -6.11
CA ILE A 216 -4.89 0.51 -7.53
C ILE A 216 -4.02 1.74 -7.73
N TYR A 217 -2.81 1.52 -8.26
CA TYR A 217 -1.81 2.56 -8.51
C TYR A 217 -1.93 3.07 -9.92
N ILE A 218 -2.19 4.36 -10.10
CA ILE A 218 -2.48 4.99 -11.40
C ILE A 218 -1.38 5.98 -11.72
N SER A 219 -0.63 5.74 -12.80
CA SER A 219 0.46 6.59 -13.27
C SER A 219 0.64 6.46 -14.78
N ASP A 220 1.51 7.27 -15.36
CA ASP A 220 1.97 7.12 -16.75
C ASP A 220 3.20 6.19 -16.86
N GLY A 221 3.40 5.33 -15.84
CA GLY A 221 4.47 4.36 -15.75
C GLY A 221 5.68 4.85 -14.97
N LEU A 222 6.47 3.91 -14.51
CA LEU A 222 7.72 4.12 -13.76
C LEU A 222 8.83 3.31 -14.43
N ALA A 223 10.03 3.86 -14.53
CA ALA A 223 11.16 3.16 -15.12
C ALA A 223 11.96 2.41 -14.04
N LEU A 224 12.30 1.14 -14.28
CA LEU A 224 13.27 0.42 -13.44
C LEU A 224 14.67 1.03 -13.56
N ASN A 225 14.98 1.55 -14.75
CA ASN A 225 16.24 2.19 -15.03
C ASN A 225 15.99 3.52 -15.75
N PRO A 226 15.85 4.63 -14.99
CA PRO A 226 15.81 5.97 -15.57
C PRO A 226 17.07 6.23 -16.40
N GLY A 227 16.94 6.56 -17.65
CA GLY A 227 18.08 6.83 -18.51
C GLY A 227 18.44 5.72 -19.49
N GLU A 228 17.94 4.51 -19.33
CA GLU A 228 18.21 3.42 -20.29
C GLU A 228 17.99 3.87 -21.73
N VAL A 229 16.84 4.45 -22.00
CA VAL A 229 16.47 4.90 -23.36
C VAL A 229 17.35 6.04 -23.87
N VAL A 230 17.69 7.01 -23.02
CA VAL A 230 18.48 8.18 -23.44
C VAL A 230 19.94 7.83 -23.68
N PHE A 231 20.53 7.01 -22.82
CA PHE A 231 21.91 6.57 -23.02
C PHE A 231 22.05 5.60 -24.18
N ASP A 232 21.04 4.76 -24.41
CA ASP A 232 20.98 3.90 -25.60
C ASP A 232 20.90 4.72 -26.90
N TYR A 233 20.10 5.79 -26.88
CA TYR A 233 20.00 6.72 -27.99
C TYR A 233 21.35 7.41 -28.29
N ILE A 234 22.09 7.84 -27.26
CA ILE A 234 23.40 8.45 -27.42
C ILE A 234 24.40 7.45 -28.01
N ASP A 235 24.45 6.22 -27.52
CA ASP A 235 25.33 5.18 -28.07
C ASP A 235 25.05 4.91 -29.55
N HIS A 236 23.77 4.87 -29.92
CA HIS A 236 23.38 4.69 -31.33
C HIS A 236 23.76 5.89 -32.21
N ALA A 237 23.56 7.11 -31.70
CA ALA A 237 23.79 8.32 -32.46
C ALA A 237 25.29 8.59 -32.70
N PHE A 238 26.09 8.41 -31.67
CA PHE A 238 27.50 8.78 -31.71
C PHE A 238 28.43 7.64 -32.14
N GLN A 239 28.09 6.43 -31.73
CA GLN A 239 28.93 5.21 -31.95
C GLN A 239 30.36 5.39 -31.39
N VAL A 240 30.53 6.18 -30.35
CA VAL A 240 31.77 6.44 -29.62
C VAL A 240 31.50 6.37 -28.14
N GLY A 241 32.36 5.68 -27.39
CA GLY A 241 32.16 5.54 -25.93
C GLY A 241 31.23 4.39 -25.58
N ASN A 242 30.71 4.43 -24.35
CA ASN A 242 29.76 3.47 -23.80
C ASN A 242 28.79 4.21 -22.86
N ALA A 243 27.82 4.88 -23.43
CA ALA A 243 26.84 5.64 -22.67
C ALA A 243 25.92 4.72 -21.82
N ARG A 244 25.63 3.51 -22.32
CA ARG A 244 24.83 2.51 -21.59
C ARG A 244 25.41 2.16 -20.21
N ALA A 245 26.72 2.20 -20.04
CA ALA A 245 27.33 1.94 -18.74
C ALA A 245 26.87 2.94 -17.67
N GLU A 246 26.58 4.19 -18.05
CA GLU A 246 26.06 5.21 -17.14
C GLU A 246 24.63 4.90 -16.68
N ALA A 247 23.81 4.24 -17.50
CA ALA A 247 22.46 3.85 -17.13
C ALA A 247 22.44 2.93 -15.90
N MET A 248 23.45 2.09 -15.71
CA MET A 248 23.54 1.15 -14.60
C MET A 248 23.62 1.86 -13.24
N ILE A 249 24.06 3.12 -13.20
CA ILE A 249 24.14 3.93 -11.97
C ILE A 249 22.73 4.23 -11.42
N TYR A 250 21.74 4.28 -12.33
CA TYR A 250 20.36 4.64 -12.03
C TYR A 250 19.42 3.43 -11.93
N ASP A 251 19.97 2.22 -11.81
CA ASP A 251 19.17 0.99 -11.65
C ASP A 251 18.42 1.01 -10.31
N ALA A 252 17.10 1.19 -10.39
CA ALA A 252 16.20 1.22 -9.26
C ALA A 252 15.57 -0.14 -8.91
N THR A 253 16.01 -1.23 -9.55
CA THR A 253 15.43 -2.57 -9.35
C THR A 253 15.35 -2.96 -7.86
N ASN A 254 16.39 -2.64 -7.07
CA ASN A 254 16.40 -2.95 -5.65
C ASN A 254 15.39 -2.11 -4.86
N LEU A 255 15.13 -0.86 -5.26
CA LEU A 255 14.12 0.00 -4.62
C LEU A 255 12.71 -0.55 -4.85
N PHE A 256 12.42 -1.06 -6.06
CA PHE A 256 11.15 -1.71 -6.35
C PHE A 256 10.99 -3.03 -5.61
N LYS A 257 12.04 -3.84 -5.48
CA LYS A 257 12.02 -5.06 -4.66
C LYS A 257 11.78 -4.76 -3.18
N GLU A 258 12.38 -3.70 -2.65
CA GLU A 258 12.12 -3.25 -1.28
C GLU A 258 10.66 -2.81 -1.12
N LEU A 259 10.12 -2.01 -2.05
CA LEU A 259 8.72 -1.61 -2.05
C LEU A 259 7.79 -2.85 -2.06
N THR A 260 8.02 -3.82 -2.94
CA THR A 260 7.17 -5.02 -3.02
C THR A 260 7.28 -5.90 -1.78
N ALA A 261 8.47 -5.98 -1.17
CA ALA A 261 8.65 -6.66 0.12
C ALA A 261 7.85 -5.98 1.25
N ARG A 262 7.85 -4.63 1.32
CA ARG A 262 7.02 -3.85 2.26
C ARG A 262 5.53 -4.05 1.98
N CYS A 263 5.11 -4.04 0.71
CA CYS A 263 3.72 -4.35 0.33
C CYS A 263 3.29 -5.73 0.82
N ASN A 264 4.13 -6.74 0.63
CA ASN A 264 3.87 -8.11 1.09
C ASN A 264 3.78 -8.20 2.62
N ALA A 265 4.65 -7.47 3.34
CA ALA A 265 4.61 -7.37 4.80
C ALA A 265 3.29 -6.75 5.29
N ALA A 266 2.85 -5.68 4.61
CA ALA A 266 1.61 -4.97 4.91
C ALA A 266 0.34 -5.63 4.34
N GLU A 267 0.45 -6.79 3.69
CA GLU A 267 -0.66 -7.50 3.00
C GLU A 267 -1.35 -6.64 1.93
N VAL A 268 -0.57 -5.83 1.22
CA VAL A 268 -1.04 -4.97 0.12
C VAL A 268 -0.68 -5.60 -1.21
N ALA A 269 -1.69 -5.92 -2.02
CA ALA A 269 -1.50 -6.33 -3.42
C ALA A 269 -1.57 -5.10 -4.33
N LEU A 270 -0.57 -4.93 -5.19
CA LEU A 270 -0.48 -3.79 -6.11
C LEU A 270 -1.17 -4.12 -7.44
N TYR A 271 -2.02 -3.22 -7.89
CA TYR A 271 -2.71 -3.27 -9.18
C TYR A 271 -2.36 -2.00 -9.97
N PRO A 272 -1.15 -1.95 -10.55
CA PRO A 272 -0.71 -0.76 -11.27
C PRO A 272 -1.38 -0.65 -12.64
N ILE A 273 -1.81 0.58 -12.95
CA ILE A 273 -2.41 0.97 -14.23
C ILE A 273 -1.48 1.96 -14.91
N ASN A 274 -0.97 1.61 -16.09
CA ASN A 274 -0.33 2.56 -16.97
C ASN A 274 -1.40 3.30 -17.77
N ALA A 275 -1.60 4.58 -17.45
CA ALA A 275 -2.65 5.38 -18.03
C ALA A 275 -2.34 5.89 -19.46
N THR A 276 -1.09 5.78 -19.93
CA THR A 276 -0.70 6.22 -21.29
C THR A 276 -1.35 5.40 -22.38
N GLY A 277 -1.72 4.14 -22.12
CA GLY A 277 -2.39 3.26 -23.08
C GLY A 277 -3.83 3.63 -23.40
N LEU A 278 -4.45 4.54 -22.62
CA LEU A 278 -5.83 5.01 -22.84
C LEU A 278 -5.95 6.03 -23.99
N ASP A 279 -4.86 6.33 -24.64
CA ASP A 279 -4.82 7.32 -25.71
C ASP A 279 -5.34 6.73 -27.02
N SER A 280 -6.57 7.04 -27.35
CA SER A 280 -7.26 6.67 -28.58
C SER A 280 -6.85 7.59 -29.76
N GLY A 281 -5.56 7.77 -30.03
CA GLY A 281 -5.10 8.37 -31.29
C GLY A 281 -5.40 9.85 -31.54
N ILE A 282 -6.15 10.53 -30.65
CA ILE A 282 -6.50 11.96 -30.83
C ILE A 282 -5.32 12.88 -30.46
N LEU A 283 -4.39 12.39 -29.65
CA LEU A 283 -3.24 13.17 -29.16
C LEU A 283 -1.92 12.83 -29.87
N SER A 284 -1.92 11.92 -30.84
CA SER A 284 -0.69 11.55 -31.56
C SER A 284 -0.13 12.68 -32.44
N ALA A 285 -0.92 13.70 -32.72
CA ALA A 285 -0.45 14.89 -33.46
C ALA A 285 0.32 15.89 -32.57
N ASP A 286 0.03 15.95 -31.27
CA ASP A 286 0.76 16.74 -30.28
C ASP A 286 1.84 15.96 -29.52
N ARG A 287 1.89 14.65 -29.70
CA ARG A 287 2.97 13.78 -29.19
C ARG A 287 4.14 13.82 -30.15
N GLU A 288 4.85 14.90 -30.12
CA GLU A 288 6.30 14.96 -30.11
C GLU A 288 7.12 14.20 -31.09
N GLU A 289 7.76 14.97 -31.80
CA GLU A 289 9.13 14.86 -32.32
C GLU A 289 10.19 14.58 -31.23
N GLY A 290 9.86 13.92 -30.13
CA GLY A 290 10.83 13.49 -29.14
C GLY A 290 11.58 12.25 -29.64
N TRP A 291 12.91 12.21 -29.63
CA TRP A 291 13.81 11.09 -29.97
C TRP A 291 13.65 10.47 -31.38
N ASN A 292 12.86 11.07 -32.28
CA ASN A 292 12.44 10.46 -33.54
C ASN A 292 13.37 10.69 -34.72
N VAL A 293 14.59 11.12 -34.52
CA VAL A 293 15.49 11.49 -35.63
C VAL A 293 16.01 10.27 -36.44
N TYR A 294 15.95 9.05 -35.89
CA TYR A 294 16.58 7.88 -36.53
C TYR A 294 15.64 6.87 -37.15
N GLU A 295 14.40 6.83 -36.76
CA GLU A 295 13.43 6.04 -37.51
C GLU A 295 12.08 6.72 -37.49
N ARG A 296 11.51 6.89 -38.64
CA ARG A 296 10.13 7.24 -38.80
C ARG A 296 9.26 6.31 -37.94
N GLY A 297 9.16 6.63 -36.66
CA GLY A 297 7.95 6.45 -35.89
C GLY A 297 7.78 5.28 -34.97
N SER A 298 8.55 4.24 -34.81
CA SER A 298 8.02 3.11 -34.02
C SER A 298 8.93 2.46 -32.96
N GLY A 299 10.23 2.59 -33.06
CA GLY A 299 11.17 1.85 -32.19
C GLY A 299 11.27 2.42 -30.77
N MET A 300 11.57 3.70 -30.63
CA MET A 300 11.87 4.32 -29.33
C MET A 300 10.64 4.59 -28.46
N VAL A 301 9.50 4.95 -29.06
CA VAL A 301 8.26 5.10 -28.32
C VAL A 301 7.86 3.76 -27.68
N LYS A 302 8.04 2.66 -28.42
CA LYS A 302 7.81 1.31 -27.88
C LYS A 302 8.80 0.96 -26.78
N GLU A 303 10.08 1.35 -26.93
CA GLU A 303 11.11 1.09 -25.93
C GLU A 303 10.87 1.87 -24.63
N THR A 304 10.51 3.16 -24.71
CA THR A 304 10.13 3.94 -23.56
C THR A 304 8.92 3.34 -22.83
N SER A 305 7.91 2.90 -23.59
CA SER A 305 6.74 2.22 -23.01
C SER A 305 7.11 0.88 -22.36
N ARG A 306 8.02 0.11 -22.97
CA ARG A 306 8.53 -1.16 -22.41
C ARG A 306 9.20 -0.93 -21.06
N VAL A 307 10.16 -0.01 -21.01
CA VAL A 307 10.93 0.30 -19.80
C VAL A 307 10.01 0.78 -18.67
N LYS A 308 9.03 1.65 -18.98
CA LYS A 308 8.06 2.14 -17.98
C LYS A 308 7.10 1.06 -17.50
N ASN A 309 6.80 0.06 -18.29
CA ASN A 309 5.90 -1.03 -17.94
C ASN A 309 6.57 -2.13 -17.11
N GLU A 310 7.89 -2.31 -17.22
CA GLU A 310 8.61 -3.36 -16.49
C GLU A 310 8.51 -3.19 -14.98
N ALA A 311 8.65 -1.97 -14.47
CA ALA A 311 8.49 -1.69 -13.05
C ALA A 311 7.06 -2.00 -12.56
N LEU A 312 6.04 -1.56 -13.32
CA LEU A 312 4.64 -1.81 -12.99
C LEU A 312 4.33 -3.31 -13.00
N LYS A 313 4.91 -4.06 -13.95
CA LYS A 313 4.77 -5.51 -13.99
C LYS A 313 5.42 -6.17 -12.78
N LEU A 314 6.65 -5.78 -12.42
CA LEU A 314 7.34 -6.28 -11.23
C LEU A 314 6.51 -6.04 -9.96
N MET A 315 5.97 -4.81 -9.80
CA MET A 315 5.12 -4.46 -8.65
C MET A 315 3.90 -5.38 -8.52
N ALA A 316 3.22 -5.70 -9.63
CA ALA A 316 2.07 -6.59 -9.63
C ALA A 316 2.48 -8.05 -9.35
N ASP A 317 3.47 -8.55 -10.09
CA ASP A 317 3.87 -9.96 -10.04
C ASP A 317 4.41 -10.36 -8.65
N ASP A 318 5.14 -9.46 -7.98
CA ASP A 318 5.70 -9.75 -6.66
C ASP A 318 4.67 -9.68 -5.53
N THR A 319 3.60 -8.91 -5.71
CA THR A 319 2.55 -8.72 -4.68
C THR A 319 1.28 -9.53 -4.94
N GLY A 320 1.25 -10.31 -6.03
CA GLY A 320 0.11 -11.15 -6.41
C GLY A 320 -1.06 -10.39 -7.05
N GLY A 321 -0.81 -9.15 -7.50
CA GLY A 321 -1.79 -8.33 -8.22
C GLY A 321 -1.81 -8.56 -9.74
N ILE A 322 -2.32 -7.57 -10.48
CA ILE A 322 -2.36 -7.55 -11.95
C ILE A 322 -1.91 -6.18 -12.42
N SER A 323 -0.97 -6.13 -13.35
CA SER A 323 -0.62 -4.91 -14.06
C SER A 323 -1.54 -4.69 -15.28
N ILE A 324 -2.04 -3.47 -15.45
CA ILE A 324 -2.88 -3.04 -16.56
C ILE A 324 -2.03 -2.16 -17.46
N LEU A 325 -1.55 -2.74 -18.55
CA LEU A 325 -0.55 -2.14 -19.41
C LEU A 325 -1.01 -2.19 -20.87
N ASN A 326 -0.68 -1.15 -21.64
CA ASN A 326 -0.89 -1.10 -23.11
C ASN A 326 -2.35 -1.38 -23.52
N VAL A 327 -3.32 -0.91 -22.75
CA VAL A 327 -4.74 -1.10 -23.05
C VAL A 327 -5.41 0.24 -23.36
N ASN A 328 -6.23 0.29 -24.41
CA ASN A 328 -7.02 1.47 -24.76
C ASN A 328 -8.29 1.60 -23.90
N ASP A 329 -8.77 0.51 -23.34
CA ASP A 329 -9.89 0.48 -22.40
C ASP A 329 -9.53 -0.36 -21.17
N ILE A 330 -9.54 0.27 -20.00
CA ILE A 330 -9.25 -0.40 -18.72
C ILE A 330 -10.49 -1.13 -18.13
N SER A 331 -11.69 -0.94 -18.69
CA SER A 331 -12.92 -1.50 -18.12
C SER A 331 -12.86 -3.02 -17.96
N PRO A 332 -12.39 -3.82 -18.94
CA PRO A 332 -12.27 -5.27 -18.76
C PRO A 332 -11.27 -5.65 -17.68
N SER A 333 -10.19 -4.85 -17.52
CA SER A 333 -9.19 -5.09 -16.49
C SER A 333 -9.70 -4.73 -15.09
N LEU A 334 -10.50 -3.66 -14.97
CA LEU A 334 -11.18 -3.32 -13.72
C LEU A 334 -12.21 -4.41 -13.33
N GLU A 335 -12.88 -5.01 -14.30
CA GLU A 335 -13.74 -6.17 -14.04
C GLU A 335 -12.96 -7.39 -13.53
N ARG A 336 -11.73 -7.62 -14.06
CA ARG A 336 -10.83 -8.66 -13.51
C ARG A 336 -10.44 -8.37 -12.07
N ILE A 337 -10.20 -7.11 -11.71
CA ILE A 337 -9.95 -6.70 -10.31
C ILE A 337 -11.19 -6.97 -9.46
N SER A 338 -12.38 -6.60 -9.93
CA SER A 338 -13.65 -6.90 -9.24
C SER A 338 -13.81 -8.39 -8.96
N ASN A 339 -13.46 -9.22 -9.93
CA ASN A 339 -13.47 -10.67 -9.77
C ASN A 339 -12.46 -11.17 -8.73
N ASP A 340 -11.25 -10.58 -8.68
CA ASP A 340 -10.24 -10.93 -7.67
C ASP A 340 -10.64 -10.51 -6.24
N LEU A 341 -11.46 -9.48 -6.11
CA LEU A 341 -12.05 -9.08 -4.82
C LEU A 341 -13.06 -10.10 -4.31
N GLN A 342 -13.80 -10.72 -5.21
CA GLN A 342 -14.92 -11.60 -4.87
C GLN A 342 -14.54 -13.07 -4.80
N PHE A 343 -13.45 -13.49 -5.48
CA PHE A 343 -13.12 -14.90 -5.66
C PHE A 343 -11.64 -15.17 -5.42
N TYR A 344 -11.33 -15.84 -4.32
CA TYR A 344 -9.96 -16.25 -4.00
C TYR A 344 -9.95 -17.46 -3.06
N TYR A 345 -8.82 -18.15 -3.02
CA TYR A 345 -8.51 -19.14 -2.00
C TYR A 345 -7.66 -18.50 -0.90
N SER A 346 -8.06 -18.64 0.34
CA SER A 346 -7.29 -18.24 1.50
C SER A 346 -6.65 -19.48 2.11
N LEU A 347 -5.32 -19.49 2.11
CA LEU A 347 -4.53 -20.61 2.60
C LEU A 347 -3.77 -20.15 3.84
N GLY A 348 -3.93 -20.87 4.96
CA GLY A 348 -3.22 -20.62 6.20
C GLY A 348 -2.32 -21.78 6.57
N TYR A 349 -1.14 -21.48 7.10
CA TYR A 349 -0.24 -22.44 7.71
C TYR A 349 0.41 -21.83 8.95
N ARG A 350 0.93 -22.68 9.84
CA ARG A 350 1.69 -22.20 11.00
C ARG A 350 3.17 -22.25 10.64
N SER A 351 3.76 -21.07 10.46
CA SER A 351 5.20 -20.98 10.27
C SER A 351 5.96 -21.53 11.47
N LEU A 352 7.04 -22.26 11.21
CA LEU A 352 7.99 -22.72 12.22
C LEU A 352 9.13 -21.71 12.43
N GLN A 353 9.20 -20.66 11.60
CA GLN A 353 10.20 -19.61 11.69
C GLN A 353 9.95 -18.74 12.94
N ARG A 354 11.03 -18.30 13.58
CA ARG A 354 10.97 -17.49 14.80
C ARG A 354 11.83 -16.22 14.72
N GLU A 355 12.52 -16.02 13.60
CA GLU A 355 13.39 -14.84 13.41
C GLU A 355 12.53 -13.64 12.99
N GLU A 356 12.21 -12.79 13.97
CA GLU A 356 11.54 -11.51 13.71
C GLU A 356 12.41 -10.58 12.87
N GLY A 357 11.78 -9.74 12.04
CA GLY A 357 12.46 -8.80 11.14
C GLY A 357 13.03 -9.45 9.88
N LYS A 358 12.83 -10.75 9.66
CA LYS A 358 13.28 -11.45 8.46
C LYS A 358 12.16 -11.60 7.43
N TYR A 359 12.50 -11.39 6.17
CA TYR A 359 11.61 -11.66 5.04
C TYR A 359 11.68 -13.15 4.67
N HIS A 360 10.50 -13.79 4.61
CA HIS A 360 10.33 -15.19 4.24
C HIS A 360 9.64 -15.28 2.88
N THR A 361 10.17 -16.13 2.00
CA THR A 361 9.58 -16.37 0.69
C THR A 361 8.42 -17.36 0.77
N ILE A 362 7.37 -17.15 -0.03
CA ILE A 362 6.24 -18.05 -0.18
C ILE A 362 6.15 -18.49 -1.63
N ASP A 363 5.98 -19.79 -1.83
CA ASP A 363 5.62 -20.38 -3.13
C ASP A 363 4.42 -21.32 -2.94
N VAL A 364 3.46 -21.23 -3.87
CA VAL A 364 2.24 -22.06 -3.86
C VAL A 364 2.14 -22.81 -5.17
N LYS A 365 2.06 -24.13 -5.08
CA LYS A 365 1.92 -25.03 -6.23
C LYS A 365 0.59 -25.74 -6.21
N LEU A 366 0.02 -25.94 -7.39
CA LEU A 366 -1.13 -26.82 -7.57
C LEU A 366 -0.66 -28.23 -7.91
N VAL A 367 -1.29 -29.22 -7.26
CA VAL A 367 -1.00 -30.64 -7.45
C VAL A 367 -2.30 -31.42 -7.66
N GLY A 368 -2.22 -32.54 -8.38
CA GLY A 368 -3.40 -33.38 -8.61
C GLY A 368 -4.47 -32.74 -9.51
N VAL A 369 -4.09 -31.75 -10.32
CA VAL A 369 -4.95 -31.13 -11.33
C VAL A 369 -4.44 -31.50 -12.72
N GLU A 370 -5.35 -31.79 -13.65
CA GLU A 370 -4.98 -32.25 -15.01
C GLU A 370 -4.52 -31.10 -15.91
N GLU A 371 -5.02 -29.88 -15.66
CA GLU A 371 -4.73 -28.70 -16.45
C GLU A 371 -3.72 -27.79 -15.76
N LYS A 372 -2.96 -27.03 -16.55
CA LYS A 372 -2.03 -26.03 -16.05
C LYS A 372 -2.77 -24.74 -15.79
N TYR A 373 -2.92 -24.39 -14.51
CA TYR A 373 -3.56 -23.17 -14.06
C TYR A 373 -2.51 -22.10 -13.66
N GLU A 374 -2.88 -20.84 -13.82
CA GLU A 374 -2.12 -19.71 -13.28
C GLU A 374 -2.44 -19.52 -11.79
N VAL A 375 -1.41 -19.55 -10.96
CA VAL A 375 -1.53 -19.24 -9.52
C VAL A 375 -0.90 -17.89 -9.26
N ARG A 376 -1.68 -16.93 -8.73
CA ARG A 376 -1.17 -15.64 -8.27
C ARG A 376 -1.23 -15.58 -6.77
N VAL A 377 -0.10 -15.28 -6.16
CA VAL A 377 0.10 -15.20 -4.71
C VAL A 377 1.20 -14.19 -4.41
N ARG A 378 1.17 -13.59 -3.24
CA ARG A 378 2.31 -12.78 -2.75
C ARG A 378 3.54 -13.65 -2.62
N LYS A 379 4.72 -13.14 -2.98
CA LYS A 379 5.96 -13.92 -2.99
C LYS A 379 6.64 -14.06 -1.63
N GLY A 380 6.09 -13.46 -0.59
CA GLY A 380 6.66 -13.57 0.74
C GLY A 380 5.92 -12.74 1.78
N TYR A 381 6.50 -12.67 2.97
CA TYR A 381 6.03 -11.83 4.07
C TYR A 381 7.21 -11.49 5.00
N LEU A 382 7.04 -10.44 5.80
CA LEU A 382 7.95 -10.09 6.87
C LEU A 382 7.38 -10.62 8.19
N LEU A 383 8.18 -11.37 8.94
CA LEU A 383 7.79 -11.79 10.28
C LEU A 383 7.99 -10.61 11.24
N VAL A 384 6.89 -10.01 11.67
CA VAL A 384 6.89 -8.84 12.55
C VAL A 384 6.38 -9.25 13.93
N SER A 385 7.04 -8.76 14.99
CA SER A 385 6.59 -9.00 16.36
C SER A 385 5.19 -8.42 16.61
N LYS A 386 4.49 -8.95 17.61
CA LYS A 386 3.18 -8.43 17.99
C LYS A 386 3.25 -6.97 18.46
N GLU A 387 4.32 -6.63 19.15
CA GLU A 387 4.63 -5.29 19.63
C GLU A 387 4.84 -4.32 18.45
N ASP A 388 5.59 -4.70 17.44
CA ASP A 388 5.83 -3.87 16.26
C ASP A 388 4.55 -3.68 15.45
N ARG A 389 3.72 -4.72 15.30
CA ARG A 389 2.38 -4.58 14.68
C ARG A 389 1.50 -3.56 15.43
N ILE A 390 1.58 -3.52 16.76
CA ILE A 390 0.84 -2.54 17.56
C ILE A 390 1.38 -1.12 17.31
N ARG A 391 2.72 -0.95 17.26
CA ARG A 391 3.35 0.34 16.94
C ARG A 391 2.98 0.82 15.53
N ASP A 392 2.99 -0.08 14.55
CA ASP A 392 2.58 0.20 13.18
C ASP A 392 1.09 0.59 13.12
N SER A 393 0.23 -0.15 13.82
CA SER A 393 -1.19 0.17 13.95
C SER A 393 -1.43 1.53 14.61
N LEU A 394 -0.66 1.85 15.65
CA LEU A 394 -0.74 3.14 16.33
C LEU A 394 -0.33 4.28 15.39
N SER A 395 0.77 4.10 14.65
CA SER A 395 1.27 5.07 13.68
C SER A 395 0.28 5.27 12.53
N SER A 396 -0.28 4.20 11.99
CA SER A 396 -1.31 4.26 10.94
C SER A 396 -2.51 5.11 11.36
N ARG A 397 -2.93 5.00 12.60
CA ARG A 397 -4.07 5.76 13.14
C ARG A 397 -3.79 7.25 13.31
N LEU A 398 -2.54 7.68 13.30
CA LEU A 398 -2.19 9.10 13.28
C LEU A 398 -2.47 9.76 11.91
N PHE A 399 -2.59 8.96 10.85
CA PHE A 399 -2.91 9.42 9.49
C PHE A 399 -4.35 9.09 9.08
N LEU A 400 -4.90 7.99 9.62
CA LEU A 400 -6.21 7.46 9.28
C LEU A 400 -7.11 7.44 10.52
N TYR A 401 -8.29 8.05 10.43
CA TYR A 401 -9.22 8.08 11.57
C TYR A 401 -9.90 6.72 11.74
N ARG A 402 -9.45 5.95 12.73
CA ARG A 402 -10.04 4.65 13.04
C ARG A 402 -9.99 4.34 14.53
N ILE A 403 -11.16 4.10 15.11
CA ILE A 403 -11.33 3.72 16.53
C ILE A 403 -11.76 2.26 16.60
N GLU A 404 -11.06 1.47 17.40
CA GLU A 404 -11.42 0.12 17.80
C GLU A 404 -11.33 0.03 19.32
N ASN A 405 -12.46 -0.06 20.00
CA ASN A 405 -12.53 0.09 21.45
C ASN A 405 -13.47 -0.93 22.11
N PRO A 406 -13.15 -2.25 21.99
CA PRO A 406 -13.98 -3.31 22.57
C PRO A 406 -14.11 -3.24 24.09
N MET A 407 -13.14 -2.64 24.79
CA MET A 407 -13.19 -2.49 26.25
C MET A 407 -13.89 -1.19 26.71
N ASP A 408 -14.44 -0.39 25.79
CA ASP A 408 -15.13 0.89 26.12
C ASP A 408 -14.25 1.86 26.94
N ILE A 409 -12.98 1.98 26.58
CA ILE A 409 -12.03 2.90 27.21
C ILE A 409 -12.38 4.33 26.83
N LYS A 410 -12.34 5.24 27.81
CA LYS A 410 -12.55 6.67 27.57
C LYS A 410 -11.24 7.43 27.67
N MET A 411 -10.93 8.25 26.66
CA MET A 411 -9.72 9.08 26.63
C MET A 411 -10.09 10.56 26.71
N GLN A 412 -9.35 11.30 27.54
CA GLN A 412 -9.51 12.74 27.74
C GLN A 412 -8.14 13.39 27.85
N VAL A 413 -7.99 14.57 27.26
CA VAL A 413 -6.84 15.43 27.50
C VAL A 413 -7.17 16.41 28.59
N GLN A 414 -6.37 16.43 29.66
CA GLN A 414 -6.52 17.40 30.75
C GLN A 414 -6.07 18.80 30.28
N PRO A 415 -6.41 19.87 31.04
CA PRO A 415 -5.89 21.21 30.77
C PRO A 415 -4.38 21.18 30.66
N VAL A 416 -3.87 21.85 29.63
CA VAL A 416 -2.43 21.90 29.31
C VAL A 416 -1.78 22.94 30.20
N GLU A 417 -0.65 22.59 30.83
CA GLU A 417 0.08 23.46 31.74
C GLU A 417 1.39 23.92 31.09
N ALA A 418 1.60 25.23 31.02
CA ALA A 418 2.87 25.78 30.52
C ALA A 418 4.00 25.49 31.52
N ILE A 419 5.15 25.06 31.01
CA ILE A 419 6.32 24.79 31.84
C ILE A 419 7.13 26.07 31.99
N SER A 420 7.39 26.49 33.23
CA SER A 420 8.19 27.68 33.52
C SER A 420 9.55 27.60 32.83
N ASN A 421 9.93 28.67 32.13
CA ASN A 421 11.21 28.78 31.39
C ASN A 421 11.37 27.81 30.21
N SER A 422 10.29 27.27 29.66
CA SER A 422 10.30 26.38 28.51
C SER A 422 9.25 26.83 27.46
N LYS A 423 9.51 26.53 26.18
CA LYS A 423 8.47 26.64 25.14
C LYS A 423 7.51 25.45 25.14
N ARG A 424 7.76 24.45 25.99
CA ARG A 424 6.99 23.22 26.05
C ARG A 424 5.88 23.31 27.10
N HIS A 425 4.83 22.55 26.85
CA HIS A 425 3.67 22.38 27.71
C HIS A 425 3.58 20.94 28.18
N SER A 426 3.11 20.73 29.41
CA SER A 426 2.77 19.40 29.93
C SER A 426 1.41 19.00 29.38
N LEU A 427 1.37 17.98 28.54
CA LEU A 427 0.17 17.36 28.00
C LEU A 427 -0.15 16.10 28.81
N LYS A 428 -1.22 16.15 29.61
CA LYS A 428 -1.69 15.02 30.42
C LYS A 428 -2.85 14.33 29.72
N ILE A 429 -2.63 13.08 29.31
CA ILE A 429 -3.62 12.22 28.65
C ILE A 429 -4.18 11.27 29.70
N LYS A 430 -5.44 11.47 30.09
CA LYS A 430 -6.15 10.59 31.03
C LYS A 430 -6.98 9.59 30.24
N PHE A 431 -6.84 8.30 30.57
CA PHE A 431 -7.74 7.27 30.06
C PHE A 431 -8.32 6.44 31.19
N LEU A 432 -9.58 6.05 31.02
CA LEU A 432 -10.39 5.34 32.00
C LEU A 432 -10.70 3.96 31.43
N ILE A 433 -10.24 2.91 32.11
CA ILE A 433 -10.41 1.52 31.69
C ILE A 433 -11.49 0.88 32.54
N PRO A 434 -12.68 0.52 32.00
CA PRO A 434 -13.72 -0.15 32.77
C PRO A 434 -13.22 -1.52 33.27
N ILE A 435 -13.16 -1.73 34.57
CA ILE A 435 -12.61 -2.94 35.20
C ILE A 435 -13.42 -4.18 34.78
N LYS A 436 -14.74 -4.05 34.61
CA LYS A 436 -15.62 -5.12 34.14
C LYS A 436 -15.27 -5.68 32.73
N ASN A 437 -14.56 -4.90 31.92
CA ASN A 437 -14.17 -5.26 30.56
C ASN A 437 -12.72 -5.75 30.47
N MET A 438 -12.01 -5.80 31.61
CA MET A 438 -10.65 -6.34 31.70
C MET A 438 -10.69 -7.82 32.09
N THR A 439 -9.67 -8.56 31.66
CA THR A 439 -9.44 -9.91 32.15
C THR A 439 -8.60 -9.86 33.42
N LEU A 440 -9.15 -10.40 34.47
CA LEU A 440 -8.51 -10.49 35.78
C LEU A 440 -8.32 -11.96 36.16
N TYR A 441 -7.19 -12.30 36.77
CA TYR A 441 -7.01 -13.60 37.39
C TYR A 441 -6.86 -13.46 38.91
N SER A 442 -7.31 -14.46 39.66
CA SER A 442 -7.19 -14.49 41.11
C SER A 442 -5.83 -15.06 41.52
N ASP A 443 -5.17 -14.35 42.43
CA ASP A 443 -3.95 -14.79 43.09
C ASP A 443 -4.11 -14.62 44.60
N GLY A 444 -4.65 -15.66 45.24
CA GLY A 444 -5.03 -15.61 46.68
C GLY A 444 -6.14 -14.59 46.92
N ASP A 445 -5.86 -13.61 47.75
CA ASP A 445 -6.82 -12.56 48.16
C ASP A 445 -6.80 -11.32 47.22
N VAL A 446 -6.16 -11.42 46.06
CA VAL A 446 -6.02 -10.29 45.11
C VAL A 446 -6.41 -10.74 43.72
N PHE A 447 -7.17 -9.90 42.99
CA PHE A 447 -7.39 -10.00 41.56
C PHE A 447 -6.38 -9.13 40.84
N ILE A 448 -5.69 -9.72 39.83
CA ILE A 448 -4.63 -9.05 39.10
C ILE A 448 -5.05 -8.88 37.63
N GLY A 449 -4.97 -7.65 37.13
CA GLY A 449 -5.03 -7.28 35.73
C GLY A 449 -3.69 -6.72 35.27
N LYS A 450 -3.36 -6.86 34.00
CA LYS A 450 -2.13 -6.32 33.44
C LYS A 450 -2.40 -5.64 32.11
N ILE A 451 -2.03 -4.38 32.00
CA ILE A 451 -2.18 -3.61 30.77
C ILE A 451 -0.85 -3.11 30.25
N LYS A 452 -0.77 -2.93 28.93
CA LYS A 452 0.29 -2.17 28.27
C LYS A 452 -0.35 -1.09 27.41
N ALA A 453 0.06 0.15 27.60
CA ALA A 453 -0.42 1.28 26.80
C ALA A 453 0.71 1.83 25.93
N TYR A 454 0.35 2.29 24.73
CA TYR A 454 1.21 2.90 23.75
C TYR A 454 0.59 4.22 23.32
N ILE A 455 1.37 5.28 23.28
CA ILE A 455 0.90 6.62 22.92
C ILE A 455 1.86 7.21 21.90
N ALA A 456 1.31 7.74 20.82
CA ALA A 456 2.06 8.50 19.84
C ALA A 456 1.26 9.74 19.39
N LEU A 457 1.98 10.78 18.99
CA LEU A 457 1.42 12.04 18.54
C LEU A 457 1.92 12.34 17.12
N LYS A 458 1.08 13.04 16.38
CA LYS A 458 1.42 13.65 15.10
C LYS A 458 1.08 15.13 15.13
N ASP A 459 2.04 15.99 14.78
CA ASP A 459 1.85 17.44 14.69
C ASP A 459 1.25 17.89 13.35
N SER A 460 1.00 19.20 13.20
CA SER A 460 0.46 19.81 11.98
C SER A 460 1.39 19.67 10.76
N GLN A 461 2.70 19.46 10.97
CA GLN A 461 3.71 19.24 9.93
C GLN A 461 3.89 17.75 9.59
N ASN A 462 3.02 16.86 10.11
CA ASN A 462 3.10 15.41 9.99
C ASN A 462 4.34 14.77 10.64
N ARG A 463 5.02 15.43 11.56
CA ARG A 463 6.11 14.83 12.34
C ARG A 463 5.52 13.94 13.43
N LEU A 464 6.08 12.75 13.58
CA LEU A 464 5.66 11.77 14.58
C LEU A 464 6.51 11.87 15.84
N SER A 465 5.88 11.78 17.00
CA SER A 465 6.61 11.56 18.25
C SER A 465 7.14 10.13 18.32
N PRO A 466 8.19 9.87 19.12
CA PRO A 466 8.47 8.51 19.56
C PRO A 466 7.25 7.88 20.23
N CYS A 467 7.10 6.56 20.09
CA CYS A 467 6.06 5.83 20.80
C CYS A 467 6.40 5.77 22.29
N HIS A 468 5.51 6.28 23.11
CA HIS A 468 5.62 6.20 24.57
C HIS A 468 4.92 4.95 25.08
N GLU A 469 5.63 4.08 25.79
CA GLU A 469 5.15 2.80 26.28
C GLU A 469 5.03 2.81 27.80
N LEU A 470 3.94 2.25 28.30
CA LEU A 470 3.61 2.18 29.72
C LEU A 470 3.10 0.77 30.04
N VAL A 471 3.54 0.21 31.15
CA VAL A 471 3.07 -1.09 31.65
C VAL A 471 2.54 -0.88 33.07
N GLU A 472 1.36 -1.43 33.35
CA GLU A 472 0.71 -1.27 34.64
C GLU A 472 0.11 -2.59 35.10
N ASP A 473 0.40 -2.96 36.35
CA ASP A 473 -0.20 -4.09 37.06
C ASP A 473 -1.31 -3.56 37.96
N ILE A 474 -2.56 -3.88 37.68
CA ILE A 474 -3.75 -3.47 38.43
C ILE A 474 -4.05 -4.56 39.44
N LYS A 475 -3.97 -4.20 40.73
CA LYS A 475 -4.22 -5.12 41.85
C LYS A 475 -5.48 -4.69 42.60
N ILE A 476 -6.44 -5.59 42.71
CA ILE A 476 -7.73 -5.35 43.37
C ILE A 476 -7.89 -6.37 44.49
N PRO A 477 -7.96 -5.94 45.76
CA PRO A 477 -8.26 -6.84 46.86
C PRO A 477 -9.59 -7.59 46.62
N ALA A 478 -9.68 -8.84 47.04
CA ALA A 478 -10.88 -9.65 46.83
C ALA A 478 -12.11 -9.05 47.53
N SER A 479 -11.90 -8.33 48.68
CA SER A 479 -12.94 -7.57 49.36
C SER A 479 -13.57 -6.46 48.52
N ASP A 480 -12.82 -5.87 47.60
CA ASP A 480 -13.22 -4.70 46.83
C ASP A 480 -13.64 -5.05 45.39
N TYR A 481 -13.55 -6.31 45.03
CA TYR A 481 -13.76 -6.80 43.66
C TYR A 481 -15.12 -6.40 43.06
N GLU A 482 -16.22 -6.62 43.79
CA GLU A 482 -17.58 -6.28 43.36
C GLU A 482 -17.80 -4.78 43.16
N ILE A 483 -17.11 -3.96 43.97
CA ILE A 483 -17.14 -2.49 43.85
C ILE A 483 -16.29 -2.05 42.65
N ALA A 484 -15.13 -2.66 42.50
CA ALA A 484 -14.21 -2.37 41.41
C ALA A 484 -14.83 -2.68 40.03
N LEU A 485 -15.60 -3.75 39.88
CA LEU A 485 -16.31 -4.08 38.65
C LEU A 485 -17.28 -2.96 38.17
N LYS A 486 -17.76 -2.13 39.06
CA LYS A 486 -18.65 -0.99 38.74
C LYS A 486 -17.88 0.30 38.46
N SER A 487 -16.56 0.28 38.54
CA SER A 487 -15.68 1.41 38.39
C SER A 487 -14.76 1.29 37.17
N SER A 488 -14.00 2.33 36.89
CA SER A 488 -12.96 2.35 35.89
C SER A 488 -11.62 2.68 36.54
N TYR A 489 -10.57 2.00 36.08
CA TYR A 489 -9.20 2.30 36.46
C TYR A 489 -8.70 3.55 35.72
N PRO A 490 -8.34 4.63 36.44
CA PRO A 490 -7.81 5.82 35.80
C PRO A 490 -6.29 5.69 35.62
N TYR A 491 -5.83 6.02 34.44
CA TYR A 491 -4.41 6.19 34.15
C TYR A 491 -4.14 7.56 33.55
N ILE A 492 -2.99 8.17 33.87
CA ILE A 492 -2.57 9.46 33.33
C ILE A 492 -1.16 9.31 32.78
N ALA A 493 -1.02 9.55 31.49
CA ALA A 493 0.27 9.66 30.81
C ALA A 493 0.60 11.15 30.64
N GLU A 494 1.85 11.52 30.90
CA GLU A 494 2.34 12.89 30.73
C GLU A 494 3.38 12.95 29.64
N MET A 495 3.21 13.90 28.70
CA MET A 495 4.11 14.15 27.59
C MET A 495 4.42 15.66 27.51
N TYR A 496 5.57 16.00 26.95
CA TYR A 496 6.01 17.39 26.79
C TYR A 496 6.00 17.78 25.32
N VAL A 497 5.16 18.76 24.99
CA VAL A 497 4.88 19.16 23.60
C VAL A 497 5.01 20.68 23.42
N GLU A 498 5.25 21.12 22.22
CA GLU A 498 5.20 22.55 21.84
C GLU A 498 3.76 22.97 21.51
N PRO A 499 3.41 24.28 21.56
CA PRO A 499 2.10 24.77 21.14
C PRO A 499 1.87 24.46 19.66
N GLU A 500 0.93 23.58 19.35
CA GLU A 500 0.59 23.16 17.99
C GLU A 500 -0.70 22.32 17.96
N ASP A 501 -1.19 21.99 16.77
CA ASP A 501 -2.27 21.02 16.59
C ASP A 501 -1.72 19.60 16.60
N TYR A 502 -2.27 18.75 17.45
CA TYR A 502 -1.86 17.36 17.56
C TYR A 502 -3.01 16.39 17.27
N ILE A 503 -2.67 15.31 16.57
CA ILE A 503 -3.45 14.08 16.59
C ILE A 503 -2.76 13.14 17.56
N ILE A 504 -3.53 12.64 18.53
CA ILE A 504 -3.08 11.74 19.60
C ILE A 504 -3.66 10.37 19.33
N SER A 505 -2.82 9.35 19.21
CA SER A 505 -3.24 7.96 19.10
C SER A 505 -2.85 7.21 20.38
N LEU A 506 -3.81 6.50 20.97
CA LEU A 506 -3.64 5.67 22.16
C LEU A 506 -4.00 4.23 21.81
N CYS A 507 -3.11 3.30 22.12
CA CYS A 507 -3.40 1.87 22.16
C CYS A 507 -3.34 1.39 23.60
N VAL A 508 -4.34 0.65 24.06
CA VAL A 508 -4.34 -0.04 25.36
C VAL A 508 -4.60 -1.52 25.12
N ARG A 509 -3.68 -2.35 25.57
CA ARG A 509 -3.77 -3.81 25.48
C ARG A 509 -3.92 -4.43 26.86
N ASP A 510 -4.95 -5.24 27.03
CA ASP A 510 -5.05 -6.20 28.12
C ASP A 510 -4.13 -7.39 27.82
N LEU A 511 -3.07 -7.56 28.61
CA LEU A 511 -2.06 -8.59 28.39
C LEU A 511 -2.53 -9.98 28.78
N ILE A 512 -3.58 -10.10 29.60
CA ILE A 512 -4.13 -11.38 30.08
C ILE A 512 -5.20 -11.85 29.09
N GLY A 513 -6.17 -11.00 28.78
CA GLY A 513 -7.25 -11.31 27.84
C GLY A 513 -6.85 -11.17 26.36
N ASP A 514 -5.66 -10.64 26.09
CA ASP A 514 -5.13 -10.38 24.76
C ASP A 514 -6.05 -9.48 23.90
N VAL A 515 -6.74 -8.54 24.54
CA VAL A 515 -7.64 -7.59 23.88
C VAL A 515 -6.94 -6.28 23.67
N THR A 516 -6.95 -5.78 22.45
CA THR A 516 -6.31 -4.50 22.06
C THR A 516 -7.35 -3.46 21.70
N ASN A 517 -7.15 -2.25 22.18
CA ASN A 517 -8.03 -1.10 21.96
C ASN A 517 -7.22 0.03 21.33
N TYR A 518 -7.83 0.76 20.40
CA TYR A 518 -7.24 1.92 19.76
C TYR A 518 -8.21 3.10 19.81
N LEU A 519 -7.70 4.22 20.29
CA LEU A 519 -8.43 5.49 20.37
C LEU A 519 -7.62 6.59 19.71
N GLN A 520 -8.32 7.61 19.25
CA GLN A 520 -7.71 8.76 18.62
C GLN A 520 -8.45 10.03 19.05
N LEU A 521 -7.70 11.11 19.26
CA LEU A 521 -8.22 12.42 19.63
C LEU A 521 -7.39 13.50 18.91
N GLN A 522 -8.05 14.55 18.46
CA GLN A 522 -7.41 15.76 17.97
C GLN A 522 -7.44 16.85 19.06
N LYS A 523 -6.31 17.54 19.26
CA LYS A 523 -6.18 18.58 20.28
C LYS A 523 -5.26 19.69 19.81
N THR A 524 -5.75 20.93 19.88
CA THR A 524 -4.94 22.15 19.75
C THR A 524 -4.34 22.48 21.12
N ILE A 525 -3.04 22.75 21.15
CA ILE A 525 -2.27 23.23 22.30
C ILE A 525 -1.89 24.68 21.99
N GLU A 526 -2.41 25.61 22.79
CA GLU A 526 -2.16 27.05 22.66
C GLU A 526 -1.04 27.52 23.57
#